data_a72bf371734657c27f1bcd39c317a158
#
_entry.id   a72bf371734657c27f1bcd39c317a158
#
_cell.length_a   1.000
_cell.length_b   1.000
_cell.length_c   1.000
_cell.angle_alpha   90.00
_cell.angle_beta   90.00
_cell.angle_gamma   90.00
#
_symmetry.space_group_name_H-M   'P 1'
#
loop_
_entity.id
_entity.type
_entity.pdbx_description
1 polymer ?
#
loop_
_entity_poly.entity_id
_entity_poly.type
_entity_poly.pdbx_seq_one_letter_code
_entity_poly.pdbx_strand_id
1 'polypeptide(L)'
;MIQNATRKNLARTSLKAAAATLGLVVCAAAFMQTARADCGSYTSTGQKLIPAPAQRPLLKPIAYRLTTLAATASDDDNDAAIVGMWKVQFVSEGTTGIPDGTVIDSAYAQWHSDGTEIMNSGRPPITSSFCLGVWRKTGESTYKLNHFALSWDPTGTVFVGPANIRENVTLNAQRNSFSGTFTIDQFDKNGNTLAHIVGKINAQRVTAD
;
A
#
# COMPACT_ATOMS: atom_id res chain seq x y z
N MET A 1 -11.51 -26.31 74.55
CA MET A 1 -12.08 -24.99 74.30
C MET A 1 -11.31 -24.32 73.18
N ILE A 2 -11.48 -24.70 71.94
CA ILE A 2 -10.98 -23.95 70.77
C ILE A 2 -11.88 -24.37 69.60
N GLN A 3 -12.95 -23.66 69.32
CA GLN A 3 -13.71 -23.68 68.07
C GLN A 3 -14.70 -22.51 68.10
N ASN A 4 -14.42 -21.41 67.48
CA ASN A 4 -15.41 -20.45 67.01
C ASN A 4 -14.71 -19.12 66.56
N ALA A 5 -13.82 -19.19 65.59
CA ALA A 5 -13.28 -17.95 65.02
C ALA A 5 -13.13 -17.94 63.47
N THR A 6 -13.74 -18.93 62.76
CA THR A 6 -13.42 -19.09 61.32
C THR A 6 -14.63 -18.95 60.38
N ARG A 7 -15.76 -18.39 60.82
CA ARG A 7 -16.96 -18.30 59.98
C ARG A 7 -17.46 -16.87 59.59
N LYS A 8 -16.73 -15.80 59.92
CA LYS A 8 -17.19 -14.44 59.62
C LYS A 8 -16.47 -13.72 58.48
N ASN A 9 -15.45 -14.31 57.87
CA ASN A 9 -14.67 -13.61 56.84
C ASN A 9 -14.93 -14.06 55.39
N LEU A 10 -15.79 -15.07 55.14
CA LEU A 10 -16.07 -15.55 53.78
C LEU A 10 -17.21 -14.80 53.04
N ALA A 11 -18.02 -14.02 53.78
CA ALA A 11 -19.18 -13.34 53.13
C ALA A 11 -18.93 -11.95 52.60
N ARG A 12 -17.71 -11.37 52.81
CA ARG A 12 -17.39 -10.00 52.33
C ARG A 12 -16.55 -9.91 51.10
N THR A 13 -15.99 -10.99 50.58
CA THR A 13 -15.15 -11.01 49.37
C THR A 13 -15.91 -11.32 48.10
N SER A 14 -17.12 -11.86 48.17
CA SER A 14 -17.89 -12.22 46.94
C SER A 14 -18.69 -11.07 46.33
N LEU A 15 -18.92 -9.97 47.07
CA LEU A 15 -19.70 -8.82 46.54
C LEU A 15 -18.87 -7.80 45.77
N LYS A 16 -17.52 -7.82 45.92
CA LYS A 16 -16.66 -6.87 45.18
C LYS A 16 -16.19 -7.40 43.81
N ALA A 17 -16.28 -8.70 43.57
CA ALA A 17 -15.90 -9.30 42.28
C ALA A 17 -16.99 -9.18 41.18
N ALA A 18 -18.27 -9.08 41.60
CA ALA A 18 -19.39 -9.00 40.65
C ALA A 18 -19.55 -7.59 40.01
N ALA A 19 -19.08 -6.54 40.67
CA ALA A 19 -19.20 -5.16 40.15
C ALA A 19 -18.10 -4.81 39.14
N ALA A 20 -16.95 -5.50 39.16
CA ALA A 20 -15.83 -5.23 38.23
C ALA A 20 -16.03 -5.90 36.88
N THR A 21 -16.77 -7.00 36.78
CA THR A 21 -17.02 -7.72 35.54
C THR A 21 -18.11 -7.09 34.68
N LEU A 22 -19.07 -6.37 35.28
CA LEU A 22 -20.13 -5.68 34.51
C LEU A 22 -19.61 -4.38 33.82
N GLY A 23 -18.59 -3.74 34.39
CA GLY A 23 -18.00 -2.53 33.84
C GLY A 23 -17.14 -2.79 32.59
N LEU A 24 -16.52 -3.98 32.47
CA LEU A 24 -15.62 -4.31 31.36
C LEU A 24 -16.38 -4.72 30.08
N VAL A 25 -17.58 -5.25 30.21
CA VAL A 25 -18.41 -5.66 29.06
C VAL A 25 -19.09 -4.46 28.39
N VAL A 26 -19.39 -3.41 29.13
CA VAL A 26 -20.03 -2.21 28.57
C VAL A 26 -19.01 -1.33 27.83
N CYS A 27 -17.73 -1.30 28.24
CA CYS A 27 -16.70 -0.57 27.52
C CYS A 27 -16.24 -1.23 26.19
N ALA A 28 -16.36 -2.56 26.07
CA ALA A 28 -15.99 -3.27 24.83
C ALA A 28 -17.00 -3.08 23.69
N ALA A 29 -18.26 -2.76 24.00
CA ALA A 29 -19.31 -2.53 23.00
C ALA A 29 -19.27 -1.12 22.36
N ALA A 30 -18.54 -0.16 22.96
CA ALA A 30 -18.49 1.22 22.47
C ALA A 30 -17.38 1.46 21.44
N PHE A 31 -16.50 0.49 21.15
CA PHE A 31 -15.37 0.65 20.22
C PHE A 31 -15.47 -0.22 18.97
N MET A 32 -16.61 -0.83 18.69
CA MET A 32 -16.83 -1.38 17.35
C MET A 32 -17.22 -0.29 16.38
N GLN A 33 -16.30 0.64 16.09
CA GLN A 33 -16.39 1.41 14.87
C GLN A 33 -16.10 0.44 13.73
N THR A 34 -17.14 0.02 13.03
CA THR A 34 -17.00 -0.69 11.76
C THR A 34 -16.22 0.22 10.83
N ALA A 35 -14.96 -0.12 10.55
CA ALA A 35 -14.21 0.48 9.47
C ALA A 35 -14.97 0.12 8.17
N ARG A 36 -15.81 1.01 7.71
CA ARG A 36 -16.38 0.95 6.38
C ARG A 36 -15.29 1.43 5.45
N ALA A 37 -14.71 0.53 4.68
CA ALA A 37 -13.98 0.89 3.49
C ALA A 37 -15.01 1.39 2.48
N ASP A 38 -15.31 2.68 2.52
CA ASP A 38 -16.19 3.32 1.56
C ASP A 38 -15.30 3.86 0.42
N CYS A 39 -15.31 3.17 -0.71
CA CYS A 39 -14.75 3.69 -1.94
C CYS A 39 -15.64 4.85 -2.40
N GLY A 40 -15.42 6.03 -1.81
CA GLY A 40 -15.85 7.29 -2.40
C GLY A 40 -17.31 7.67 -2.27
N SER A 41 -17.94 7.60 -1.09
CA SER A 41 -19.10 8.44 -0.82
C SER A 41 -18.63 9.80 -0.28
N TYR A 42 -18.52 10.78 -1.17
CA TYR A 42 -18.44 12.18 -0.77
C TYR A 42 -19.81 12.57 -0.21
N THR A 43 -19.95 12.57 1.11
CA THR A 43 -21.05 13.33 1.73
C THR A 43 -20.72 14.81 1.53
N SER A 44 -21.37 15.43 0.57
CA SER A 44 -21.30 16.87 0.33
C SER A 44 -21.92 17.61 1.50
N THR A 45 -21.15 17.83 2.58
CA THR A 45 -21.49 18.82 3.58
C THR A 45 -21.14 20.19 2.99
N GLY A 46 -22.14 20.84 2.35
CA GLY A 46 -22.24 22.29 2.31
C GLY A 46 -21.15 23.10 1.61
N GLN A 47 -20.34 22.55 0.71
CA GLN A 47 -19.48 23.37 -0.13
C GLN A 47 -20.33 24.04 -1.21
N LYS A 48 -20.55 25.34 -1.03
CA LYS A 48 -21.12 26.23 -2.03
C LYS A 48 -20.31 26.07 -3.32
N LEU A 49 -20.94 25.49 -4.35
CA LEU A 49 -20.33 25.37 -5.68
C LEU A 49 -19.86 26.76 -6.12
N ILE A 50 -18.58 26.95 -6.29
CA ILE A 50 -18.02 28.11 -6.97
C ILE A 50 -18.58 28.06 -8.39
N PRO A 51 -19.27 29.11 -8.90
CA PRO A 51 -19.75 29.09 -10.27
C PRO A 51 -18.56 28.86 -11.20
N ALA A 52 -18.71 27.94 -12.16
CA ALA A 52 -17.69 27.72 -13.16
C ALA A 52 -17.37 29.06 -13.83
N PRO A 53 -16.09 29.42 -13.98
CA PRO A 53 -15.72 30.62 -14.71
C PRO A 53 -16.31 30.52 -16.13
N ALA A 54 -16.90 31.64 -16.59
CA ALA A 54 -17.52 31.76 -17.91
C ALA A 54 -16.65 31.06 -18.97
N GLN A 55 -17.32 30.25 -19.80
CA GLN A 55 -16.71 29.41 -20.81
C GLN A 55 -15.71 30.23 -21.63
N ARG A 56 -14.43 29.85 -21.55
CA ARG A 56 -13.42 30.35 -22.47
C ARG A 56 -13.85 29.92 -23.89
N PRO A 57 -13.64 30.77 -24.91
CA PRO A 57 -13.94 30.41 -26.29
C PRO A 57 -13.27 29.06 -26.59
N LEU A 58 -14.05 28.11 -27.11
CA LEU A 58 -13.58 26.84 -27.61
C LEU A 58 -12.42 27.12 -28.58
N LEU A 59 -11.21 26.78 -28.17
CA LEU A 59 -10.10 26.71 -29.10
C LEU A 59 -10.52 25.78 -30.22
N LYS A 60 -10.48 26.27 -31.46
CA LYS A 60 -10.74 25.44 -32.65
C LYS A 60 -9.88 24.18 -32.52
N PRO A 61 -10.42 22.97 -32.72
CA PRO A 61 -9.63 21.76 -32.66
C PRO A 61 -8.52 21.88 -33.70
N ILE A 62 -7.29 21.99 -33.24
CA ILE A 62 -6.13 21.76 -34.10
C ILE A 62 -6.21 20.29 -34.41
N ALA A 63 -6.51 19.95 -35.67
CA ALA A 63 -6.44 18.59 -36.15
C ALA A 63 -4.99 18.11 -36.01
N TYR A 64 -4.64 17.54 -34.89
CA TYR A 64 -3.45 16.73 -34.79
C TYR A 64 -3.65 15.57 -35.76
N ARG A 65 -2.95 15.62 -36.89
CA ARG A 65 -2.76 14.44 -37.71
C ARG A 65 -2.02 13.45 -36.82
N LEU A 66 -2.79 12.53 -36.20
CA LEU A 66 -2.24 11.31 -35.66
C LEU A 66 -1.57 10.60 -36.82
N THR A 67 -0.27 10.86 -37.04
CA THR A 67 0.56 9.85 -37.67
C THR A 67 0.51 8.69 -36.68
N THR A 68 -0.33 7.74 -36.99
CA THR A 68 -0.21 6.39 -36.43
C THR A 68 1.19 5.95 -36.84
N LEU A 69 2.18 6.19 -35.98
CA LEU A 69 3.29 5.29 -35.89
C LEU A 69 2.61 3.98 -35.59
N ALA A 70 2.46 3.13 -36.60
CA ALA A 70 2.21 1.73 -36.39
C ALA A 70 3.34 1.30 -35.45
N ALA A 71 3.04 1.27 -34.15
CA ALA A 71 3.80 0.45 -33.24
C ALA A 71 3.74 -0.92 -33.91
N THR A 72 4.84 -1.35 -34.52
CA THR A 72 5.03 -2.74 -34.84
C THR A 72 4.84 -3.43 -33.50
N ALA A 73 3.66 -3.99 -33.29
CA ALA A 73 3.46 -4.96 -32.26
C ALA A 73 4.50 -6.04 -32.57
N SER A 74 5.61 -6.00 -31.87
CA SER A 74 6.45 -7.16 -31.79
C SER A 74 5.58 -8.20 -31.10
N ASP A 75 5.18 -9.22 -31.84
CA ASP A 75 4.58 -10.45 -31.34
C ASP A 75 5.60 -11.16 -30.43
N ASP A 76 5.91 -10.55 -29.29
CA ASP A 76 6.70 -11.16 -28.27
C ASP A 76 5.73 -11.58 -27.16
N ASP A 77 5.17 -12.79 -27.32
CA ASP A 77 4.37 -13.49 -26.30
C ASP A 77 5.04 -13.52 -24.91
N ASN A 78 6.34 -13.20 -24.86
CA ASN A 78 7.11 -13.08 -23.62
C ASN A 78 6.91 -11.74 -22.88
N ASP A 79 6.53 -10.66 -23.54
CA ASP A 79 6.32 -9.37 -22.86
C ASP A 79 5.06 -9.40 -21.99
N ALA A 80 4.09 -10.22 -22.33
CA ALA A 80 2.90 -10.43 -21.52
C ALA A 80 3.12 -11.29 -20.27
N ALA A 81 4.27 -11.94 -20.12
CA ALA A 81 4.48 -12.95 -19.08
C ALA A 81 4.44 -12.36 -17.65
N ILE A 82 4.90 -11.11 -17.45
CA ILE A 82 4.86 -10.42 -16.16
C ILE A 82 3.50 -9.76 -15.89
N VAL A 83 2.71 -9.49 -16.94
CA VAL A 83 1.40 -8.82 -16.84
C VAL A 83 0.45 -9.62 -15.97
N GLY A 84 -0.25 -8.93 -15.09
CA GLY A 84 -1.21 -9.50 -14.16
C GLY A 84 -1.09 -8.95 -12.75
N MET A 85 -1.82 -9.57 -11.84
CA MET A 85 -1.88 -9.17 -10.42
C MET A 85 -0.96 -10.05 -9.57
N TRP A 86 -0.25 -9.42 -8.66
CA TRP A 86 0.76 -10.03 -7.82
C TRP A 86 0.57 -9.66 -6.35
N LYS A 87 0.70 -10.64 -5.46
CA LYS A 87 0.92 -10.41 -4.04
C LYS A 87 2.42 -10.29 -3.82
N VAL A 88 2.89 -9.12 -3.41
CA VAL A 88 4.31 -8.80 -3.26
C VAL A 88 4.71 -8.60 -1.82
N GLN A 89 5.97 -8.88 -1.49
CA GLN A 89 6.55 -8.65 -0.19
C GLN A 89 7.96 -8.08 -0.35
N PHE A 90 8.21 -6.97 0.34
CA PHE A 90 9.51 -6.31 0.41
C PHE A 90 10.19 -6.67 1.73
N VAL A 91 11.41 -7.17 1.66
CA VAL A 91 12.17 -7.64 2.83
C VAL A 91 13.51 -6.94 2.86
N SER A 92 13.84 -6.29 3.97
CA SER A 92 15.14 -5.61 4.15
C SER A 92 16.30 -6.59 4.06
N GLU A 93 17.34 -6.21 3.31
CA GLU A 93 18.63 -6.91 3.27
C GLU A 93 19.72 -5.91 2.94
N GLY A 94 20.65 -5.71 3.87
CA GLY A 94 21.76 -4.77 3.73
C GLY A 94 21.41 -3.30 4.02
N THR A 95 20.26 -2.99 4.60
CA THR A 95 19.90 -1.63 4.99
C THR A 95 20.45 -1.29 6.36
N THR A 96 21.22 -0.21 6.47
CA THR A 96 21.74 0.26 7.76
C THR A 96 20.59 0.62 8.72
N GLY A 97 20.60 0.05 9.92
CA GLY A 97 19.60 0.33 10.96
C GLY A 97 18.30 -0.45 10.87
N ILE A 98 18.12 -1.28 9.84
CA ILE A 98 16.97 -2.20 9.71
C ILE A 98 17.54 -3.63 9.63
N PRO A 99 17.18 -4.53 10.56
CA PRO A 99 17.64 -5.91 10.51
C PRO A 99 17.27 -6.62 9.22
N ASP A 100 18.18 -7.45 8.70
CA ASP A 100 17.91 -8.30 7.55
C ASP A 100 16.75 -9.26 7.87
N GLY A 101 15.90 -9.52 6.87
CA GLY A 101 14.69 -10.31 7.02
C GLY A 101 13.47 -9.54 7.54
N THR A 102 13.64 -8.26 7.92
CA THR A 102 12.49 -7.42 8.31
C THR A 102 11.59 -7.18 7.11
N VAL A 103 10.30 -7.50 7.25
CA VAL A 103 9.29 -7.17 6.23
C VAL A 103 9.03 -5.66 6.27
N ILE A 104 9.37 -4.98 5.18
CA ILE A 104 9.20 -3.54 5.01
C ILE A 104 7.78 -3.23 4.56
N ASP A 105 7.24 -4.03 3.63
CA ASP A 105 5.90 -3.89 3.09
C ASP A 105 5.38 -5.22 2.56
N SER A 106 4.05 -5.34 2.55
CA SER A 106 3.31 -6.43 1.88
C SER A 106 2.15 -5.80 1.11
N ALA A 107 2.09 -6.01 -0.19
CA ALA A 107 1.25 -5.24 -1.09
C ALA A 107 0.60 -6.12 -2.17
N TYR A 108 -0.30 -5.51 -2.92
CA TYR A 108 -0.76 -6.03 -4.21
C TYR A 108 -0.32 -5.07 -5.32
N ALA A 109 0.33 -5.62 -6.34
CA ALA A 109 0.77 -4.90 -7.52
C ALA A 109 0.08 -5.44 -8.76
N GLN A 110 -0.28 -4.56 -9.69
CA GLN A 110 -0.84 -4.91 -10.98
C GLN A 110 0.03 -4.33 -12.09
N TRP A 111 0.60 -5.22 -12.89
CA TRP A 111 1.42 -4.88 -14.05
C TRP A 111 0.57 -4.94 -15.30
N HIS A 112 0.55 -3.85 -16.08
CA HIS A 112 -0.26 -3.69 -17.29
C HIS A 112 0.58 -3.90 -18.54
N SER A 113 -0.06 -4.35 -19.63
CA SER A 113 0.61 -4.62 -20.92
C SER A 113 1.14 -3.37 -21.63
N ASP A 114 0.70 -2.18 -21.21
CA ASP A 114 1.19 -0.89 -21.73
C ASP A 114 2.49 -0.40 -21.07
N GLY A 115 3.09 -1.20 -20.18
CA GLY A 115 4.31 -0.83 -19.47
C GLY A 115 4.06 -0.03 -18.20
N THR A 116 2.81 0.14 -17.76
CA THR A 116 2.48 0.79 -16.49
C THR A 116 2.28 -0.22 -15.36
N GLU A 117 2.38 0.26 -14.12
CA GLU A 117 2.15 -0.54 -12.92
C GLU A 117 1.45 0.31 -11.86
N ILE A 118 0.60 -0.35 -11.08
CA ILE A 118 -0.07 0.21 -9.91
C ILE A 118 0.16 -0.73 -8.74
N MET A 119 0.60 -0.20 -7.60
CA MET A 119 0.73 -0.95 -6.37
C MET A 119 -0.10 -0.32 -5.25
N ASN A 120 -0.85 -1.16 -4.54
CA ASN A 120 -1.50 -0.83 -3.29
C ASN A 120 -0.71 -1.47 -2.13
N SER A 121 0.03 -0.64 -1.40
CA SER A 121 0.83 -1.03 -0.24
C SER A 121 -0.05 -1.43 0.94
N GLY A 122 0.46 -2.33 1.79
CA GLY A 122 -0.17 -2.69 3.07
C GLY A 122 -0.01 -1.64 4.16
N ARG A 123 0.66 -0.52 3.89
CA ARG A 123 0.83 0.58 4.84
C ARG A 123 -0.51 1.30 5.08
N PRO A 124 -0.70 1.95 6.24
CA PRO A 124 -1.90 2.74 6.47
C PRO A 124 -2.14 3.77 5.36
N PRO A 125 -3.34 3.85 4.76
CA PRO A 125 -3.62 4.77 3.64
C PRO A 125 -3.27 6.23 3.92
N ILE A 126 -3.39 6.65 5.18
CA ILE A 126 -3.07 8.01 5.64
C ILE A 126 -1.60 8.38 5.43
N THR A 127 -0.69 7.39 5.37
CA THR A 127 0.75 7.61 5.17
C THR A 127 1.19 7.47 3.71
N SER A 128 0.26 7.29 2.78
CA SER A 128 0.41 6.89 1.40
C SER A 128 0.57 5.36 1.23
N SER A 129 -0.44 4.75 0.67
CA SER A 129 -0.46 3.31 0.36
C SER A 129 -0.50 3.02 -1.14
N PHE A 130 -0.33 4.03 -1.98
CA PHE A 130 -0.53 3.93 -3.42
C PHE A 130 0.71 4.35 -4.19
N CYS A 131 1.16 3.52 -5.13
CA CYS A 131 2.28 3.79 -6.02
C CYS A 131 1.85 3.70 -7.48
N LEU A 132 2.48 4.49 -8.31
CA LEU A 132 2.33 4.46 -9.77
C LEU A 132 3.71 4.24 -10.40
N GLY A 133 3.79 3.30 -11.32
CA GLY A 133 5.04 2.89 -11.91
C GLY A 133 5.02 2.69 -13.41
N VAL A 134 6.24 2.57 -13.94
CA VAL A 134 6.50 2.14 -15.31
C VAL A 134 7.52 1.02 -15.30
N TRP A 135 7.32 0.03 -16.15
CA TRP A 135 8.21 -1.12 -16.24
C TRP A 135 8.66 -1.40 -17.67
N ARG A 136 9.74 -2.13 -17.79
CA ARG A 136 10.22 -2.66 -19.07
C ARG A 136 10.89 -4.01 -18.88
N LYS A 137 10.84 -4.83 -19.90
CA LYS A 137 11.61 -6.06 -20.00
C LYS A 137 13.09 -5.74 -20.25
N THR A 138 13.98 -6.49 -19.62
CA THR A 138 15.44 -6.31 -19.72
C THR A 138 16.18 -7.56 -20.16
N GLY A 139 15.50 -8.71 -20.22
CA GLY A 139 15.99 -9.99 -20.68
C GLY A 139 14.83 -10.96 -20.83
N GLU A 140 15.09 -12.22 -21.11
CA GLU A 140 14.07 -13.24 -21.39
C GLU A 140 12.99 -13.31 -20.32
N SER A 141 13.38 -13.33 -19.03
CA SER A 141 12.49 -13.38 -17.87
C SER A 141 12.75 -12.26 -16.85
N THR A 142 13.53 -11.24 -17.20
CA THR A 142 13.94 -10.17 -16.30
C THR A 142 13.28 -8.86 -16.66
N TYR A 143 12.92 -8.12 -15.61
CA TYR A 143 12.18 -6.85 -15.73
C TYR A 143 12.74 -5.82 -14.77
N LYS A 144 12.60 -4.55 -15.14
CA LYS A 144 12.84 -3.39 -14.27
C LYS A 144 11.56 -2.61 -14.10
N LEU A 145 11.30 -2.23 -12.86
CA LEU A 145 10.20 -1.34 -12.48
C LEU A 145 10.77 -0.10 -11.81
N ASN A 146 10.16 1.03 -12.08
CA ASN A 146 10.42 2.30 -11.41
C ASN A 146 9.08 2.91 -11.05
N HIS A 147 8.74 2.97 -9.75
CA HIS A 147 7.48 3.52 -9.30
C HIS A 147 7.66 4.52 -8.17
N PHE A 148 6.66 5.37 -7.98
CA PHE A 148 6.66 6.49 -7.06
C PHE A 148 5.45 6.45 -6.14
N ALA A 149 5.68 6.82 -4.88
CA ALA A 149 4.65 7.09 -3.89
C ALA A 149 4.77 8.53 -3.39
N LEU A 150 3.68 9.05 -2.84
CA LEU A 150 3.65 10.34 -2.13
C LEU A 150 3.57 10.04 -0.64
N SER A 151 4.62 10.34 0.12
CA SER A 151 4.71 9.99 1.54
C SER A 151 4.19 11.12 2.43
N TRP A 152 3.44 10.74 3.44
CA TRP A 152 2.91 11.62 4.47
C TRP A 152 3.40 11.18 5.85
N ASP A 153 3.36 12.08 6.82
CA ASP A 153 3.67 11.77 8.21
C ASP A 153 2.65 10.75 8.80
N PRO A 154 2.92 10.15 9.96
CA PRO A 154 2.01 9.16 10.56
C PRO A 154 0.59 9.68 10.84
N THR A 155 0.39 10.99 10.90
CA THR A 155 -0.93 11.62 11.10
C THR A 155 -1.65 11.90 9.78
N GLY A 156 -0.96 11.79 8.64
CA GLY A 156 -1.49 12.11 7.31
C GLY A 156 -1.74 13.59 7.07
N THR A 157 -1.18 14.47 7.90
CA THR A 157 -1.40 15.92 7.81
C THR A 157 -0.25 16.67 7.17
N VAL A 158 0.96 16.12 7.20
CA VAL A 158 2.16 16.76 6.65
C VAL A 158 2.72 15.92 5.51
N PHE A 159 2.77 16.50 4.32
CA PHE A 159 3.46 15.89 3.18
C PHE A 159 4.97 15.87 3.43
N VAL A 160 5.54 14.67 3.48
CA VAL A 160 6.98 14.45 3.69
C VAL A 160 7.74 14.68 2.39
N GLY A 161 7.27 14.08 1.29
CA GLY A 161 7.89 14.14 -0.01
C GLY A 161 7.64 12.87 -0.83
N PRO A 162 8.17 12.78 -2.06
CA PRO A 162 8.05 11.57 -2.87
C PRO A 162 8.99 10.48 -2.36
N ALA A 163 8.58 9.23 -2.55
CA ALA A 163 9.46 8.07 -2.50
C ALA A 163 9.60 7.49 -3.90
N ASN A 164 10.83 7.10 -4.28
CA ASN A 164 11.11 6.40 -5.52
C ASN A 164 11.52 4.96 -5.19
N ILE A 165 10.79 4.00 -5.73
CA ILE A 165 11.05 2.58 -5.54
C ILE A 165 11.48 2.01 -6.90
N ARG A 166 12.62 1.32 -6.93
CA ARG A 166 13.15 0.67 -8.13
C ARG A 166 13.31 -0.81 -7.86
N GLU A 167 12.90 -1.62 -8.82
CA GLU A 167 12.97 -3.07 -8.72
C GLU A 167 13.69 -3.67 -9.92
N ASN A 168 14.45 -4.74 -9.66
CA ASN A 168 15.00 -5.62 -10.68
C ASN A 168 14.53 -7.02 -10.34
N VAL A 169 13.64 -7.59 -11.16
CA VAL A 169 12.97 -8.85 -10.85
C VAL A 169 13.17 -9.88 -11.95
N THR A 170 13.13 -11.15 -11.56
CA THR A 170 13.20 -12.31 -12.46
C THR A 170 11.95 -13.16 -12.24
N LEU A 171 11.20 -13.38 -13.31
CA LEU A 171 10.04 -14.26 -13.34
C LEU A 171 10.50 -15.71 -13.41
N ASN A 172 9.89 -16.60 -12.62
CA ASN A 172 10.22 -18.02 -12.67
C ASN A 172 9.69 -18.69 -13.96
N ALA A 173 10.17 -19.89 -14.25
CA ALA A 173 9.79 -20.63 -15.46
C ALA A 173 8.28 -20.96 -15.51
N GLN A 174 7.62 -21.13 -14.38
CA GLN A 174 6.18 -21.40 -14.28
C GLN A 174 5.34 -20.12 -14.40
N ARG A 175 5.97 -18.95 -14.45
CA ARG A 175 5.32 -17.64 -14.57
C ARG A 175 4.31 -17.32 -13.44
N ASN A 176 4.46 -17.96 -12.29
CA ASN A 176 3.58 -17.82 -11.14
C ASN A 176 4.23 -17.13 -9.93
N SER A 177 5.55 -16.87 -9.99
CA SER A 177 6.28 -16.10 -8.99
C SER A 177 7.41 -15.31 -9.62
N PHE A 178 7.77 -14.20 -9.00
CA PHE A 178 9.03 -13.53 -9.30
C PHE A 178 9.78 -13.20 -8.01
N SER A 179 11.08 -13.01 -8.14
CA SER A 179 11.94 -12.53 -7.07
C SER A 179 12.99 -11.58 -7.62
N GLY A 180 13.57 -10.78 -6.74
CA GLY A 180 14.57 -9.81 -7.15
C GLY A 180 15.04 -8.93 -6.03
N THR A 181 15.56 -7.76 -6.41
CA THR A 181 16.04 -6.72 -5.48
C THR A 181 15.24 -5.44 -5.66
N PHE A 182 15.17 -4.67 -4.59
CA PHE A 182 14.60 -3.33 -4.64
C PHE A 182 15.50 -2.30 -3.96
N THR A 183 15.27 -1.03 -4.31
CA THR A 183 15.74 0.14 -3.57
C THR A 183 14.57 1.09 -3.35
N ILE A 184 14.47 1.70 -2.17
CA ILE A 184 13.54 2.77 -1.85
C ILE A 184 14.35 3.99 -1.46
N ASP A 185 14.21 5.08 -2.20
CA ASP A 185 14.75 6.39 -1.87
C ASP A 185 13.60 7.29 -1.42
N GLN A 186 13.55 7.62 -0.13
CA GLN A 186 12.62 8.62 0.40
C GLN A 186 13.26 10.00 0.32
N PHE A 187 12.57 10.94 -0.29
CA PHE A 187 13.01 12.35 -0.37
C PHE A 187 12.13 13.24 0.50
N ASP A 188 12.67 14.39 0.88
CA ASP A 188 11.88 15.50 1.39
C ASP A 188 11.22 16.27 0.22
N LYS A 189 10.40 17.26 0.55
CA LYS A 189 9.73 18.14 -0.44
C LYS A 189 10.69 19.01 -1.27
N ASN A 190 11.96 19.12 -0.86
CA ASN A 190 13.00 19.87 -1.56
C ASN A 190 13.91 18.97 -2.40
N GLY A 191 13.69 17.62 -2.35
CA GLY A 191 14.47 16.64 -3.09
C GLY A 191 15.70 16.11 -2.34
N ASN A 192 15.89 16.44 -1.07
CA ASN A 192 16.96 15.86 -0.27
C ASN A 192 16.61 14.44 0.15
N THR A 193 17.55 13.51 0.09
CA THR A 193 17.35 12.13 0.51
C THR A 193 17.22 12.05 2.04
N LEU A 194 16.11 11.52 2.52
CA LEU A 194 15.83 11.26 3.95
C LEU A 194 16.18 9.84 4.36
N ALA A 195 15.99 8.86 3.46
CA ALA A 195 16.28 7.46 3.71
C ALA A 195 16.60 6.73 2.41
N HIS A 196 17.45 5.72 2.51
CA HIS A 196 17.77 4.77 1.46
C HIS A 196 17.64 3.36 2.02
N ILE A 197 16.71 2.58 1.48
CA ILE A 197 16.41 1.22 1.92
C ILE A 197 16.65 0.28 0.75
N VAL A 198 17.31 -0.82 1.03
CA VAL A 198 17.60 -1.87 0.05
C VAL A 198 17.12 -3.23 0.56
N GLY A 199 16.89 -4.15 -0.35
CA GLY A 199 16.48 -5.50 0.05
C GLY A 199 16.03 -6.36 -1.11
N LYS A 200 15.27 -7.40 -0.76
CA LYS A 200 14.70 -8.38 -1.67
C LYS A 200 13.20 -8.24 -1.79
N ILE A 201 12.70 -8.44 -3.01
CA ILE A 201 11.29 -8.53 -3.31
C ILE A 201 10.95 -9.95 -3.75
N ASN A 202 9.83 -10.47 -3.25
CA ASN A 202 9.26 -11.73 -3.65
C ASN A 202 7.78 -11.53 -3.99
N ALA A 203 7.29 -12.23 -5.01
CA ALA A 203 5.90 -12.12 -5.42
C ALA A 203 5.31 -13.46 -5.83
N GLN A 204 4.01 -13.59 -5.62
CA GLN A 204 3.18 -14.69 -6.08
C GLN A 204 2.06 -14.14 -6.94
N ARG A 205 1.79 -14.79 -8.07
CA ARG A 205 0.70 -14.41 -8.96
C ARG A 205 -0.64 -14.65 -8.27
N VAL A 206 -1.54 -13.69 -8.38
CA VAL A 206 -2.93 -13.85 -7.94
C VAL A 206 -3.74 -14.43 -9.09
N THR A 207 -4.50 -15.48 -8.82
CA THR A 207 -5.44 -16.12 -9.74
C THR A 207 -6.86 -15.82 -9.33
N ALA A 208 -7.81 -16.07 -10.23
CA ALA A 208 -9.25 -15.88 -9.95
C ALA A 208 -9.88 -17.09 -9.22
N ASP A 209 -9.14 -18.16 -9.02
CA ASP A 209 -9.59 -19.44 -8.44
C ASP A 209 -9.35 -19.49 -6.93
#